data_0d512e43af4e542dd960ddab1773cfee
#
_entry.id   0d512e43af4e542dd960ddab1773cfee
#
_cell.length_a   1.000
_cell.length_b   1.000
_cell.length_c   1.000
_cell.angle_alpha   90.00
_cell.angle_beta   90.00
_cell.angle_gamma   90.00
#
_symmetry.space_group_name_H-M   'P 1'
#
loop_
_entity.id
_entity.type
_entity.pdbx_description
1 polymer ?
#
loop_
_entity_poly.entity_id
_entity_poly.type
_entity_poly.pdbx_seq_one_letter_code
_entity_poly.pdbx_strand_id
1 'polypeptide(L)'
;MLKPQDMLVTLELAAHEGEPWTYEALASELGMSASGVHAAVDRAGTCGLLNPKTRTPLRPALLEFLVHGVRYVFPAELGRRRRGMLTGASAVPLSQHLASTETSPLVWPYARGEARGESLTPLCETVPIAADRDPELYALLTLVDGIRVGGARVREVAAGVLTELLRR
;
A
#
# COMPACT_ATOMS: atom_id res chain seq x y z
N MET A 1 10.13 -2.02 16.09
CA MET A 1 8.68 -1.85 15.88
C MET A 1 8.43 -1.48 14.42
N LEU A 2 7.49 -2.17 13.77
CA LEU A 2 7.10 -1.91 12.37
C LEU A 2 6.55 -0.49 12.22
N LYS A 3 6.91 0.20 11.14
CA LYS A 3 6.44 1.55 10.81
C LYS A 3 5.64 1.53 9.50
N PRO A 4 4.75 2.52 9.28
CA PRO A 4 3.95 2.55 8.05
C PRO A 4 4.80 2.54 6.76
N GLN A 5 5.93 3.26 6.74
CA GLN A 5 6.83 3.27 5.58
C GLN A 5 7.45 1.91 5.29
N ASP A 6 7.54 1.03 6.29
CA ASP A 6 8.06 -0.32 6.08
C ASP A 6 7.11 -1.14 5.20
N MET A 7 5.81 -0.84 5.26
CA MET A 7 4.82 -1.45 4.39
C MET A 7 4.98 -1.01 2.93
N LEU A 8 5.27 0.27 2.71
CA LEU A 8 5.54 0.76 1.35
C LEU A 8 6.72 0.02 0.72
N VAL A 9 7.82 -0.11 1.45
CA VAL A 9 9.01 -0.83 0.99
C VAL A 9 8.71 -2.32 0.77
N THR A 10 8.02 -2.96 1.71
CA THR A 10 7.68 -4.38 1.62
C THR A 10 6.75 -4.68 0.43
N LEU A 11 5.77 -3.82 0.18
CA LEU A 11 4.86 -3.95 -0.95
C LEU A 11 5.58 -3.76 -2.29
N GLU A 12 6.51 -2.82 -2.37
CA GLU A 12 7.34 -2.64 -3.58
C GLU A 12 8.17 -3.89 -3.87
N LEU A 13 8.81 -4.45 -2.86
CA LEU A 13 9.56 -5.69 -3.00
C LEU A 13 8.68 -6.87 -3.40
N ALA A 14 7.44 -6.91 -2.91
CA ALA A 14 6.48 -7.95 -3.29
C ALA A 14 5.95 -7.77 -4.73
N ALA A 15 5.74 -6.53 -5.16
CA ALA A 15 5.31 -6.23 -6.52
C ALA A 15 6.34 -6.64 -7.58
N HIS A 16 7.61 -6.53 -7.25
CA HIS A 16 8.74 -6.77 -8.17
C HIS A 16 9.69 -7.87 -7.67
N GLU A 17 9.13 -8.90 -7.04
CA GLU A 17 9.93 -10.00 -6.52
C GLU A 17 10.70 -10.70 -7.65
N GLY A 18 11.99 -10.94 -7.40
CA GLY A 18 12.91 -11.53 -8.39
C GLY A 18 13.65 -10.52 -9.26
N GLU A 19 13.22 -9.26 -9.28
CA GLU A 19 13.97 -8.20 -9.95
C GLU A 19 15.14 -7.74 -9.08
N PRO A 20 16.32 -7.47 -9.66
CA PRO A 20 17.45 -6.93 -8.92
C PRO A 20 17.15 -5.51 -8.45
N TRP A 21 17.56 -5.17 -7.23
CA TRP A 21 17.37 -3.84 -6.68
C TRP A 21 18.55 -3.42 -5.79
N THR A 22 18.69 -2.14 -5.61
CA THR A 22 19.63 -1.53 -4.67
C THR A 22 18.88 -0.59 -3.73
N TYR A 23 19.45 -0.29 -2.58
CA TYR A 23 18.84 0.66 -1.64
C TYR A 23 18.65 2.05 -2.26
N GLU A 24 19.64 2.49 -3.04
CA GLU A 24 19.60 3.79 -3.74
C GLU A 24 18.52 3.83 -4.81
N ALA A 25 18.39 2.78 -5.62
CA ALA A 25 17.36 2.70 -6.67
C ALA A 25 15.97 2.67 -6.04
N LEU A 26 15.78 1.84 -5.01
CA LEU A 26 14.51 1.71 -4.30
C LEU A 26 14.14 3.03 -3.61
N ALA A 27 15.10 3.69 -2.98
CA ALA A 27 14.90 5.00 -2.36
C ALA A 27 14.44 6.05 -3.37
N SER A 28 15.07 6.10 -4.55
CA SER A 28 14.69 7.01 -5.62
C SER A 28 13.25 6.76 -6.10
N GLU A 29 12.89 5.51 -6.32
CA GLU A 29 11.55 5.13 -6.78
C GLU A 29 10.45 5.45 -5.75
N LEU A 30 10.74 5.23 -4.47
CA LEU A 30 9.79 5.42 -3.38
C LEU A 30 9.79 6.83 -2.78
N GLY A 31 10.68 7.72 -3.23
CA GLY A 31 10.81 9.06 -2.67
C GLY A 31 11.32 9.07 -1.23
N MET A 32 12.11 8.07 -0.87
CA MET A 32 12.70 7.90 0.48
C MET A 32 14.21 8.08 0.44
N SER A 33 14.84 8.21 1.60
CA SER A 33 16.30 8.14 1.70
C SER A 33 16.78 6.68 1.65
N ALA A 34 17.99 6.45 1.17
CA ALA A 34 18.59 5.10 1.15
C ALA A 34 18.69 4.50 2.56
N SER A 35 19.05 5.31 3.55
CA SER A 35 19.08 4.88 4.96
C SER A 35 17.70 4.54 5.49
N GLY A 36 16.67 5.28 5.06
CA GLY A 36 15.27 5.01 5.40
C GLY A 36 14.80 3.67 4.83
N VAL A 37 15.13 3.38 3.58
CA VAL A 37 14.82 2.08 2.96
C VAL A 37 15.55 0.95 3.68
N HIS A 38 16.84 1.11 3.97
CA HIS A 38 17.63 0.13 4.71
C HIS A 38 16.99 -0.21 6.06
N ALA A 39 16.66 0.82 6.84
CA ALA A 39 15.99 0.65 8.12
C ALA A 39 14.62 -0.04 8.00
N ALA A 40 13.85 0.29 6.95
CA ALA A 40 12.56 -0.35 6.69
C ALA A 40 12.70 -1.85 6.38
N VAL A 41 13.69 -2.20 5.56
CA VAL A 41 14.00 -3.61 5.24
C VAL A 41 14.41 -4.38 6.50
N ASP A 42 15.24 -3.80 7.33
CA ASP A 42 15.67 -4.42 8.59
C ASP A 42 14.48 -4.65 9.55
N ARG A 43 13.62 -3.65 9.71
CA ARG A 43 12.43 -3.78 10.57
C ARG A 43 11.45 -4.83 10.03
N ALA A 44 11.19 -4.82 8.73
CA ALA A 44 10.32 -5.80 8.09
C ALA A 44 10.89 -7.23 8.21
N GLY A 45 12.21 -7.37 8.12
CA GLY A 45 12.89 -8.65 8.36
C GLY A 45 12.75 -9.12 9.81
N THR A 46 12.93 -8.20 10.76
CA THR A 46 12.75 -8.50 12.20
C THR A 46 11.33 -8.90 12.53
N CYS A 47 10.35 -8.30 11.86
CA CYS A 47 8.93 -8.63 12.06
C CYS A 47 8.47 -9.90 11.32
N GLY A 48 9.33 -10.50 10.49
CA GLY A 48 8.99 -11.72 9.75
C GLY A 48 8.15 -11.47 8.49
N LEU A 49 8.13 -10.25 7.96
CA LEU A 49 7.49 -9.93 6.68
C LEU A 49 8.44 -10.09 5.49
N LEU A 50 9.72 -9.95 5.73
CA LEU A 50 10.79 -10.26 4.79
C LEU A 50 11.71 -11.32 5.38
N ASN A 51 12.31 -12.13 4.52
CA ASN A 51 13.40 -12.99 4.94
C ASN A 51 14.61 -12.12 5.30
N PRO A 52 15.15 -12.19 6.51
CA PRO A 52 16.23 -11.28 6.95
C PRO A 52 17.56 -11.48 6.22
N LYS A 53 17.77 -12.65 5.60
CA LYS A 53 18.99 -12.96 4.85
C LYS A 53 18.87 -12.60 3.37
N THR A 54 17.79 -13.04 2.74
CA THR A 54 17.57 -12.85 1.29
C THR A 54 16.83 -11.56 0.98
N ARG A 55 16.17 -10.94 1.98
CA ARG A 55 15.37 -9.72 1.85
C ARG A 55 14.18 -9.88 0.90
N THR A 56 13.75 -11.11 0.69
CA THR A 56 12.59 -11.44 -0.13
C THR A 56 11.32 -11.46 0.72
N PRO A 57 10.17 -11.04 0.18
CA PRO A 57 8.91 -11.08 0.90
C PRO A 57 8.53 -12.49 1.35
N LEU A 58 8.10 -12.61 2.59
CA LEU A 58 7.48 -13.83 3.12
C LEU A 58 5.98 -13.70 2.88
N ARG A 59 5.54 -14.07 1.68
CA ARG A 59 4.18 -13.79 1.17
C ARG A 59 3.06 -14.27 2.10
N PRO A 60 3.10 -15.48 2.68
CA PRO A 60 2.06 -15.89 3.62
C PRO A 60 1.96 -14.99 4.85
N ALA A 61 3.10 -14.62 5.44
CA ALA A 61 3.13 -13.72 6.60
C ALA A 61 2.69 -12.31 6.25
N LEU A 62 3.15 -11.80 5.09
CA LEU A 62 2.74 -10.50 4.59
C LEU A 62 1.22 -10.46 4.37
N LEU A 63 0.65 -11.46 3.71
CA LEU A 63 -0.78 -11.55 3.45
C LEU A 63 -1.59 -11.63 4.75
N GLU A 64 -1.15 -12.45 5.69
CA GLU A 64 -1.77 -12.55 7.01
C GLU A 64 -1.82 -11.19 7.71
N PHE A 65 -0.71 -10.46 7.72
CA PHE A 65 -0.66 -9.13 8.31
C PHE A 65 -1.56 -8.13 7.57
N LEU A 66 -1.53 -8.11 6.25
CA LEU A 66 -2.36 -7.19 5.45
C LEU A 66 -3.85 -7.44 5.63
N VAL A 67 -4.27 -8.71 5.68
CA VAL A 67 -5.69 -9.05 5.80
C VAL A 67 -6.21 -8.85 7.22
N HIS A 68 -5.42 -9.21 8.24
CA HIS A 68 -5.90 -9.29 9.62
C HIS A 68 -5.31 -8.24 10.57
N GLY A 69 -4.18 -7.61 10.24
CA GLY A 69 -3.45 -6.76 11.17
C GLY A 69 -3.37 -5.29 10.79
N VAL A 70 -3.18 -4.97 9.51
CA VAL A 70 -2.81 -3.63 9.06
C VAL A 70 -3.79 -2.53 9.50
N ARG A 71 -5.08 -2.81 9.48
CA ARG A 71 -6.12 -1.85 9.87
C ARG A 71 -6.05 -1.44 11.36
N TYR A 72 -5.53 -2.29 12.20
CA TYR A 72 -5.39 -2.04 13.64
C TYR A 72 -4.05 -1.41 14.00
N VAL A 73 -3.00 -1.78 13.27
CA VAL A 73 -1.64 -1.27 13.52
C VAL A 73 -1.45 0.10 12.85
N PHE A 74 -1.98 0.27 11.66
CA PHE A 74 -1.92 1.52 10.88
C PHE A 74 -3.33 1.97 10.48
N PRO A 75 -4.14 2.42 11.43
CA PRO A 75 -5.52 2.83 11.14
C PRO A 75 -5.53 4.00 10.14
N ALA A 76 -6.55 4.01 9.31
CA ALA A 76 -6.74 5.05 8.32
C ALA A 76 -7.51 6.23 8.94
N GLU A 77 -7.06 7.44 8.63
CA GLU A 77 -7.74 8.68 9.02
C GLU A 77 -8.37 9.33 7.80
N LEU A 78 -9.67 9.61 7.90
CA LEU A 78 -10.42 10.36 6.89
C LEU A 78 -10.42 11.84 7.26
N GLY A 79 -10.32 12.69 6.26
CA GLY A 79 -10.33 14.12 6.42
C GLY A 79 -11.23 14.83 5.41
N ARG A 80 -11.12 16.16 5.33
CA ARG A 80 -11.91 16.98 4.45
C ARG A 80 -11.66 16.66 2.96
N ARG A 81 -12.57 17.13 2.12
CA ARG A 81 -12.47 17.00 0.66
C ARG A 81 -11.25 17.72 0.12
N ARG A 82 -10.44 17.03 -0.69
CA ARG A 82 -9.20 17.56 -1.28
C ARG A 82 -8.98 17.04 -2.69
N ARG A 83 -8.10 17.69 -3.43
CA ARG A 83 -7.52 17.15 -4.66
C ARG A 83 -6.53 16.04 -4.29
N GLY A 84 -6.52 14.97 -5.08
CA GLY A 84 -5.60 13.88 -4.85
C GLY A 84 -5.68 12.76 -5.87
N MET A 85 -5.11 11.65 -5.50
CA MET A 85 -5.03 10.42 -6.25
C MET A 85 -6.00 9.39 -5.65
N LEU A 86 -6.84 8.80 -6.47
CA LEU A 86 -7.85 7.83 -6.01
C LEU A 86 -7.21 6.67 -5.26
N THR A 87 -7.87 6.22 -4.19
CA THR A 87 -7.44 5.06 -3.42
C THR A 87 -8.62 4.24 -2.91
N GLY A 88 -8.31 3.07 -2.33
CA GLY A 88 -9.30 2.18 -1.73
C GLY A 88 -10.35 1.73 -2.74
N ALA A 89 -11.61 1.73 -2.32
CA ALA A 89 -12.74 1.32 -3.17
C ALA A 89 -12.95 2.21 -4.39
N SER A 90 -12.36 3.39 -4.43
CA SER A 90 -12.47 4.34 -5.54
C SER A 90 -11.43 4.11 -6.64
N ALA A 91 -10.44 3.26 -6.41
CA ALA A 91 -9.33 3.02 -7.33
C ALA A 91 -9.33 1.59 -7.87
N VAL A 92 -8.76 1.43 -9.06
CA VAL A 92 -8.49 0.13 -9.67
C VAL A 92 -7.35 -0.56 -8.88
N PRO A 93 -7.40 -1.89 -8.63
CA PRO A 93 -8.39 -2.84 -9.17
C PRO A 93 -9.68 -2.97 -8.35
N LEU A 94 -9.69 -2.46 -7.13
CA LEU A 94 -10.81 -2.71 -6.19
C LEU A 94 -12.14 -2.17 -6.73
N SER A 95 -12.14 -0.98 -7.33
CA SER A 95 -13.35 -0.38 -7.91
C SER A 95 -14.03 -1.24 -9.00
N GLN A 96 -13.26 -2.06 -9.69
CA GLN A 96 -13.78 -2.96 -10.72
C GLN A 96 -14.57 -4.17 -10.17
N HIS A 97 -14.36 -4.49 -8.90
CA HIS A 97 -14.98 -5.61 -8.21
C HIS A 97 -16.18 -5.21 -7.33
N LEU A 98 -16.48 -3.93 -7.26
CA LEU A 98 -17.54 -3.38 -6.41
C LEU A 98 -18.61 -2.73 -7.27
N ALA A 99 -19.87 -2.83 -6.82
CA ALA A 99 -20.95 -2.06 -7.41
C ALA A 99 -20.67 -0.56 -7.17
N SER A 100 -21.02 0.27 -8.16
CA SER A 100 -20.93 1.71 -8.01
C SER A 100 -21.75 2.15 -6.79
N THR A 101 -21.12 2.85 -5.87
CA THR A 101 -21.78 3.49 -4.74
C THR A 101 -21.77 4.99 -4.98
N GLU A 102 -22.85 5.67 -4.58
CA GLU A 102 -22.96 7.12 -4.70
C GLU A 102 -22.12 7.88 -3.66
N THR A 103 -21.20 7.19 -2.99
CA THR A 103 -20.31 7.79 -2.00
C THR A 103 -19.23 8.64 -2.66
N SER A 104 -18.82 9.68 -1.95
CA SER A 104 -17.70 10.52 -2.37
C SER A 104 -16.43 9.68 -2.60
N PRO A 105 -15.68 9.92 -3.67
CA PRO A 105 -14.42 9.21 -3.89
C PRO A 105 -13.44 9.41 -2.72
N LEU A 106 -12.56 8.43 -2.52
CA LEU A 106 -11.45 8.51 -1.58
C LEU A 106 -10.17 8.86 -2.33
N VAL A 107 -9.41 9.81 -1.80
CA VAL A 107 -8.15 10.26 -2.41
C VAL A 107 -7.04 10.37 -1.37
N TRP A 108 -5.81 10.06 -1.75
CA TRP A 108 -4.64 10.56 -1.05
C TRP A 108 -4.44 12.02 -1.44
N PRO A 109 -4.25 12.95 -0.51
CA PRO A 109 -3.89 14.32 -0.87
C PRO A 109 -2.63 14.35 -1.73
N TYR A 110 -2.74 14.94 -2.92
CA TYR A 110 -1.64 14.95 -3.89
C TYR A 110 -1.85 16.09 -4.89
N ALA A 111 -0.91 17.03 -4.94
CA ALA A 111 -1.05 18.22 -5.77
C ALA A 111 -1.13 17.92 -7.28
N ARG A 112 -0.52 16.82 -7.72
CA ARG A 112 -0.54 16.35 -9.11
C ARG A 112 -1.69 15.39 -9.40
N GLY A 113 -2.56 15.13 -8.42
CA GLY A 113 -3.74 14.31 -8.60
C GLY A 113 -4.80 14.98 -9.45
N GLU A 114 -5.59 14.17 -10.15
CA GLU A 114 -6.66 14.62 -11.05
C GLU A 114 -8.06 14.47 -10.46
N ALA A 115 -8.17 13.81 -9.32
CA ALA A 115 -9.44 13.57 -8.64
C ALA A 115 -9.64 14.51 -7.46
N ARG A 116 -10.90 14.64 -7.04
CA ARG A 116 -11.28 15.29 -5.79
C ARG A 116 -12.19 14.38 -5.01
N GLY A 117 -11.94 14.25 -3.73
CA GLY A 117 -12.72 13.37 -2.86
C GLY A 117 -12.39 13.59 -1.41
N GLU A 118 -12.99 12.75 -0.57
CA GLU A 118 -12.68 12.69 0.86
C GLU A 118 -11.22 12.22 1.02
N SER A 119 -10.43 12.96 1.78
CA SER A 119 -9.02 12.64 1.95
C SER A 119 -8.83 11.47 2.91
N LEU A 120 -7.93 10.58 2.52
CA LEU A 120 -7.43 9.47 3.32
C LEU A 120 -5.95 9.69 3.56
N THR A 121 -5.53 9.69 4.81
CA THR A 121 -4.10 9.77 5.15
C THR A 121 -3.40 8.51 4.64
N PRO A 122 -2.43 8.63 3.69
CA PRO A 122 -1.70 7.48 3.20
C PRO A 122 -0.81 6.87 4.29
N LEU A 123 -0.33 5.66 4.08
CA LEU A 123 0.61 4.98 4.99
C LEU A 123 1.80 5.87 5.35
N CYS A 124 2.34 6.58 4.37
CA CYS A 124 3.36 7.59 4.58
C CYS A 124 3.29 8.66 3.48
N GLU A 125 3.96 9.78 3.66
CA GLU A 125 3.87 10.94 2.77
C GLU A 125 4.24 10.65 1.32
N THR A 126 5.12 9.70 1.08
CA THR A 126 5.63 9.40 -0.27
C THR A 126 4.77 8.41 -1.04
N VAL A 127 3.72 7.86 -0.44
CA VAL A 127 2.82 6.88 -1.09
C VAL A 127 2.28 7.38 -2.43
N PRO A 128 1.71 8.58 -2.56
CA PRO A 128 1.20 9.03 -3.85
C PRO A 128 2.29 9.17 -4.91
N ILE A 129 3.47 9.60 -4.52
CA ILE A 129 4.63 9.74 -5.42
C ILE A 129 5.04 8.38 -5.96
N ALA A 130 5.20 7.41 -5.08
CA ALA A 130 5.58 6.05 -5.45
C ALA A 130 4.52 5.37 -6.33
N ALA A 131 3.25 5.51 -5.96
CA ALA A 131 2.12 4.95 -6.70
C ALA A 131 1.98 5.56 -8.11
N ASP A 132 2.25 6.85 -8.27
CA ASP A 132 2.19 7.54 -9.56
C ASP A 132 3.24 7.00 -10.54
N ARG A 133 4.35 6.47 -10.04
CA ARG A 133 5.45 5.92 -10.83
C ARG A 133 5.29 4.43 -11.14
N ASP A 134 4.50 3.70 -10.37
CA ASP A 134 4.42 2.24 -10.43
C ASP A 134 2.98 1.75 -10.29
N PRO A 135 2.34 1.35 -11.42
CA PRO A 135 0.97 0.83 -11.41
C PRO A 135 0.77 -0.44 -10.57
N GLU A 136 1.78 -1.32 -10.50
CA GLU A 136 1.68 -2.55 -9.71
C GLU A 136 1.68 -2.25 -8.21
N LEU A 137 2.56 -1.37 -7.78
CA LEU A 137 2.57 -0.87 -6.41
C LEU A 137 1.28 -0.12 -6.08
N TYR A 138 0.81 0.73 -6.99
CA TYR A 138 -0.44 1.46 -6.85
C TYR A 138 -1.62 0.50 -6.57
N ALA A 139 -1.73 -0.57 -7.34
CA ALA A 139 -2.76 -1.58 -7.14
C ALA A 139 -2.71 -2.20 -5.73
N LEU A 140 -1.53 -2.57 -5.25
CA LEU A 140 -1.38 -3.13 -3.90
C LEU A 140 -1.73 -2.12 -2.81
N LEU A 141 -1.28 -0.88 -2.94
CA LEU A 141 -1.55 0.18 -1.96
C LEU A 141 -3.05 0.50 -1.85
N THR A 142 -3.76 0.55 -2.96
CA THR A 142 -5.22 0.80 -2.95
C THR A 142 -5.99 -0.34 -2.30
N LEU A 143 -5.56 -1.58 -2.51
CA LEU A 143 -6.16 -2.75 -1.86
C LEU A 143 -5.93 -2.73 -0.34
N VAL A 144 -4.73 -2.35 0.08
CA VAL A 144 -4.41 -2.18 1.51
C VAL A 144 -5.30 -1.11 2.14
N ASP A 145 -5.53 0.00 1.45
CA ASP A 145 -6.44 1.05 1.94
C ASP A 145 -7.89 0.57 1.98
N GLY A 146 -8.31 -0.27 1.04
CA GLY A 146 -9.62 -0.92 1.09
C GLY A 146 -9.81 -1.74 2.37
N ILE A 147 -8.76 -2.39 2.83
CA ILE A 147 -8.76 -3.13 4.10
C ILE A 147 -8.71 -2.17 5.29
N ARG A 148 -7.91 -1.10 5.23
CA ARG A 148 -7.74 -0.15 6.33
C ARG A 148 -9.01 0.64 6.64
N VAL A 149 -9.77 1.04 5.63
CA VAL A 149 -10.90 1.98 5.78
C VAL A 149 -12.24 1.40 5.36
N GLY A 150 -12.25 0.34 4.58
CA GLY A 150 -13.48 -0.22 4.02
C GLY A 150 -14.39 -0.89 5.05
N GLY A 151 -15.69 -0.96 4.76
CA GLY A 151 -16.63 -1.80 5.47
C GLY A 151 -16.38 -3.29 5.20
N ALA A 152 -17.18 -4.17 5.80
CA ALA A 152 -16.96 -5.63 5.72
C ALA A 152 -16.88 -6.16 4.29
N ARG A 153 -17.78 -5.71 3.41
CA ARG A 153 -17.81 -6.15 2.01
C ARG A 153 -16.57 -5.70 1.23
N VAL A 154 -16.18 -4.44 1.40
CA VAL A 154 -14.99 -3.89 0.74
C VAL A 154 -13.73 -4.63 1.20
N ARG A 155 -13.61 -4.88 2.49
CA ARG A 155 -12.47 -5.63 3.05
C ARG A 155 -12.39 -7.05 2.51
N GLU A 156 -13.52 -7.74 2.43
CA GLU A 156 -13.59 -9.11 1.90
C GLU A 156 -13.11 -9.16 0.45
N VAL A 157 -13.61 -8.26 -0.39
CA VAL A 157 -13.22 -8.18 -1.81
C VAL A 157 -11.75 -7.80 -1.93
N ALA A 158 -11.29 -6.80 -1.20
CA ALA A 158 -9.89 -6.37 -1.20
C ALA A 158 -8.95 -7.51 -0.77
N ALA A 159 -9.30 -8.25 0.28
CA ALA A 159 -8.53 -9.40 0.73
C ALA A 159 -8.44 -10.51 -0.34
N GLY A 160 -9.52 -10.77 -1.04
CA GLY A 160 -9.57 -11.75 -2.13
C GLY A 160 -8.65 -11.35 -3.30
N VAL A 161 -8.75 -10.12 -3.77
CA VAL A 161 -7.92 -9.62 -4.88
C VAL A 161 -6.44 -9.58 -4.47
N LEU A 162 -6.16 -9.11 -3.26
CA LEU A 162 -4.79 -9.05 -2.72
C LEU A 162 -4.17 -10.45 -2.63
N THR A 163 -4.94 -11.42 -2.18
CA THR A 163 -4.52 -12.83 -2.11
C THR A 163 -4.12 -13.37 -3.49
N GLU A 164 -4.91 -13.07 -4.52
CA GLU A 164 -4.59 -13.48 -5.90
C GLU A 164 -3.30 -12.82 -6.39
N LEU A 165 -3.12 -11.52 -6.16
CA LEU A 165 -1.94 -10.78 -6.61
C LEU A 165 -0.66 -11.26 -5.91
N LEU A 166 -0.73 -11.53 -4.61
CA LEU A 166 0.43 -11.95 -3.82
C LEU A 166 0.76 -13.45 -3.93
N ARG A 167 -0.08 -14.26 -4.57
CA ARG A 167 0.20 -15.67 -4.85
C ARG A 167 0.88 -15.91 -6.20
N ARG A 168 0.91 -14.91 -7.06
CA ARG A 168 1.61 -14.98 -8.35
C ARG A 168 3.10 -14.81 -8.13
#